data_f336fee54513b3fc82ef6fc8e0a81a2b
#
_entry.id   f336fee54513b3fc82ef6fc8e0a81a2b
#
_cell.length_a   1.000
_cell.length_b   1.000
_cell.length_c   1.000
_cell.angle_alpha   90.00
_cell.angle_beta   90.00
_cell.angle_gamma   90.00
#
_symmetry.space_group_name_H-M   'P 1'
#
loop_
_entity.id
_entity.type
_entity.pdbx_description
1 polymer ?
#
loop_
_entity_poly.entity_id
_entity_poly.type
_entity_poly.pdbx_seq_one_letter_code
_entity_poly.pdbx_strand_id
1 'polypeptide(L)'
;AVLALRTVNTLLAIGLIGAIIALADSGLRRAISVAVTVAWLPMGFYFVASMNPSSWAMTGTCAFAAGLLAATRSVGPRRAGLIACALAGAVLACTSRGDSAFFIFVVTVALAFAVPLSRRIIPEAILACVASVVGIWVMARTNVAASYLGASNELVEYSLTHIAWLNVSSLPKYLSGFVGYLMGPGWNDVSYRGTVSYSAS
;
A
#
# COMPACT_ATOMS: atom_id res chain seq x y z
N ALA A 1 1.90 18.87 -19.63
CA ALA A 1 2.43 17.55 -19.21
C ALA A 1 1.97 17.15 -17.81
N VAL A 2 2.20 17.96 -16.76
CA VAL A 2 1.86 17.63 -15.35
C VAL A 2 0.38 17.31 -15.15
N LEU A 3 -0.52 18.15 -15.69
CA LEU A 3 -1.96 17.94 -15.59
C LEU A 3 -2.39 16.62 -16.24
N ALA A 4 -1.87 16.31 -17.41
CA ALA A 4 -2.18 15.07 -18.11
C ALA A 4 -1.78 13.83 -17.30
N LEU A 5 -0.58 13.83 -16.69
CA LEU A 5 -0.14 12.72 -15.83
C LEU A 5 -1.01 12.55 -14.59
N ARG A 6 -1.39 13.65 -13.94
CA ARG A 6 -2.33 13.61 -12.80
C ARG A 6 -3.68 13.06 -13.21
N THR A 7 -4.20 13.48 -14.36
CA THR A 7 -5.47 12.97 -14.90
C THR A 7 -5.39 11.47 -15.16
N VAL A 8 -4.30 10.98 -15.76
CA VAL A 8 -4.10 9.55 -16.03
C VAL A 8 -4.07 8.76 -14.71
N ASN A 9 -3.33 9.22 -13.71
CA ASN A 9 -3.26 8.53 -12.42
C ASN A 9 -4.64 8.49 -11.73
N THR A 10 -5.38 9.59 -11.77
CA THR A 10 -6.73 9.66 -11.21
C THR A 10 -7.68 8.72 -11.95
N LEU A 11 -7.67 8.72 -13.28
CA LEU A 11 -8.51 7.84 -14.09
C LEU A 11 -8.16 6.36 -13.88
N LEU A 12 -6.88 6.04 -13.76
CA LEU A 12 -6.42 4.69 -13.45
C LEU A 12 -6.94 4.23 -12.08
N ALA A 13 -6.85 5.06 -11.07
CA ALA A 13 -7.34 4.73 -9.72
C ALA A 13 -8.87 4.58 -9.71
N ILE A 14 -9.60 5.52 -10.30
CA ILE A 14 -11.07 5.47 -10.39
C ILE A 14 -11.50 4.26 -11.23
N GLY A 15 -10.86 4.00 -12.36
CA GLY A 15 -11.17 2.87 -13.23
C GLY A 15 -10.95 1.54 -12.53
N LEU A 16 -9.81 1.35 -11.89
CA LEU A 16 -9.46 0.08 -11.23
C LEU A 16 -10.32 -0.18 -9.99
N ILE A 17 -10.42 0.79 -9.08
CA ILE A 17 -11.24 0.65 -7.87
C ILE A 17 -12.73 0.63 -8.22
N GLY A 18 -13.17 1.46 -9.17
CA GLY A 18 -14.55 1.47 -9.66
C GLY A 18 -14.96 0.14 -10.31
N ALA A 19 -14.07 -0.49 -11.09
CA ALA A 19 -14.31 -1.82 -11.65
C ALA A 19 -14.48 -2.87 -10.54
N ILE A 20 -13.64 -2.85 -9.50
CA ILE A 20 -13.75 -3.76 -8.36
C ILE A 20 -15.09 -3.55 -7.64
N ILE A 21 -15.46 -2.31 -7.36
CA ILE A 21 -16.74 -1.95 -6.72
C ILE A 21 -17.93 -2.41 -7.58
N ALA A 22 -17.87 -2.25 -8.89
CA ALA A 22 -18.92 -2.65 -9.79
C ALA A 22 -19.09 -4.19 -9.86
N LEU A 23 -17.99 -4.94 -9.82
CA LEU A 23 -17.98 -6.39 -9.91
C LEU A 23 -18.27 -7.09 -8.58
N ALA A 24 -18.00 -6.42 -7.45
CA ALA A 24 -18.22 -6.97 -6.11
C ALA A 24 -19.71 -7.17 -5.80
N ASP A 25 -20.01 -8.11 -4.90
CA ASP A 25 -21.37 -8.28 -4.36
C ASP A 25 -21.83 -7.04 -3.57
N SER A 26 -23.14 -6.92 -3.31
CA SER A 26 -23.72 -5.72 -2.70
C SER A 26 -23.19 -5.42 -1.30
N GLY A 27 -22.93 -6.43 -0.50
CA GLY A 27 -22.40 -6.28 0.86
C GLY A 27 -20.95 -5.80 0.84
N LEU A 28 -20.13 -6.48 0.05
CA LEU A 28 -18.71 -6.18 -0.07
C LEU A 28 -18.47 -4.85 -0.82
N ARG A 29 -19.32 -4.52 -1.79
CA ARG A 29 -19.30 -3.23 -2.48
C ARG A 29 -19.38 -2.06 -1.50
N ARG A 30 -20.34 -2.10 -0.58
CA ARG A 30 -20.48 -1.06 0.45
C ARG A 30 -19.26 -1.00 1.36
N ALA A 31 -18.79 -2.16 1.81
CA ALA A 31 -17.62 -2.24 2.69
C ALA A 31 -16.35 -1.68 2.01
N ILE A 32 -16.09 -2.06 0.76
CA ILE A 32 -14.94 -1.55 -0.02
C ILE A 32 -15.08 -0.04 -0.25
N SER A 33 -16.27 0.45 -0.62
CA SER A 33 -16.47 1.89 -0.83
C SER A 33 -16.18 2.69 0.43
N VAL A 34 -16.69 2.26 1.58
CA VAL A 34 -16.42 2.92 2.86
C VAL A 34 -14.94 2.82 3.23
N ALA A 35 -14.34 1.64 3.12
CA ALA A 35 -12.94 1.42 3.46
C ALA A 35 -12.00 2.28 2.61
N VAL A 36 -12.21 2.34 1.30
CA VAL A 36 -11.40 3.17 0.39
C VAL A 36 -11.59 4.65 0.72
N THR A 37 -12.82 5.10 0.93
CA THR A 37 -13.09 6.50 1.29
C THR A 37 -12.37 6.87 2.59
N VAL A 38 -12.50 6.07 3.63
CA VAL A 38 -11.87 6.33 4.93
C VAL A 38 -10.34 6.25 4.84
N ALA A 39 -9.80 5.25 4.16
CA ALA A 39 -8.36 5.06 4.04
C ALA A 39 -7.69 6.16 3.20
N TRP A 40 -8.41 6.77 2.25
CA TRP A 40 -7.88 7.80 1.37
C TRP A 40 -8.16 9.24 1.82
N LEU A 41 -8.91 9.44 2.90
CA LEU A 41 -9.17 10.78 3.44
C LEU A 41 -8.03 11.26 4.35
N PRO A 42 -7.64 12.52 4.24
CA PRO A 42 -7.62 13.42 3.06
C PRO A 42 -6.36 13.20 2.20
N MET A 43 -5.31 12.63 2.81
CA MET A 43 -3.98 12.49 2.24
C MET A 43 -3.96 11.52 1.04
N GLY A 44 -4.73 10.43 1.11
CA GLY A 44 -4.77 9.45 0.04
C GLY A 44 -5.27 10.04 -1.27
N PHE A 45 -6.29 10.89 -1.25
CA PHE A 45 -6.77 11.57 -2.47
C PHE A 45 -5.70 12.48 -3.07
N TYR A 46 -4.93 13.16 -2.24
CA TYR A 46 -3.80 13.96 -2.71
C TYR A 46 -2.74 13.08 -3.39
N PHE A 47 -2.37 11.97 -2.77
CA PHE A 47 -1.37 11.06 -3.34
C PHE A 47 -1.86 10.35 -4.59
N VAL A 48 -3.10 9.90 -4.63
CA VAL A 48 -3.68 9.21 -5.80
C VAL A 48 -3.65 10.09 -7.04
N ALA A 49 -3.91 11.38 -6.90
CA ALA A 49 -3.85 12.35 -7.98
C ALA A 49 -2.44 12.92 -8.22
N SER A 50 -1.44 12.52 -7.46
CA SER A 50 -0.07 13.04 -7.59
C SER A 50 0.72 12.31 -8.69
N MET A 51 1.85 12.89 -9.10
CA MET A 51 2.82 12.25 -9.98
C MET A 51 3.81 11.36 -9.21
N ASN A 52 3.62 11.22 -7.91
CA ASN A 52 4.49 10.42 -7.05
C ASN A 52 4.24 8.92 -7.30
N PRO A 53 5.25 8.08 -7.39
CA PRO A 53 5.11 6.62 -7.45
C PRO A 53 4.23 6.03 -6.33
N SER A 54 4.11 6.73 -5.21
CA SER A 54 3.19 6.37 -4.12
C SER A 54 1.71 6.31 -4.55
N SER A 55 1.32 7.05 -5.60
CA SER A 55 -0.02 6.96 -6.20
C SER A 55 -0.32 5.53 -6.67
N TRP A 56 0.60 4.95 -7.42
CA TRP A 56 0.45 3.59 -7.95
C TRP A 56 0.60 2.53 -6.85
N ALA A 57 1.48 2.78 -5.86
CA ALA A 57 1.63 1.91 -4.70
C ALA A 57 0.31 1.79 -3.92
N MET A 58 -0.31 2.92 -3.59
CA MET A 58 -1.58 2.97 -2.83
C MET A 58 -2.73 2.37 -3.64
N THR A 59 -2.92 2.82 -4.88
CA THR A 59 -3.97 2.31 -5.77
C THR A 59 -3.80 0.82 -6.01
N GLY A 60 -2.58 0.37 -6.29
CA GLY A 60 -2.26 -1.02 -6.56
C GLY A 60 -2.51 -1.91 -5.35
N THR A 61 -2.04 -1.52 -4.17
CA THR A 61 -2.25 -2.29 -2.94
C THR A 61 -3.73 -2.38 -2.56
N CYS A 62 -4.48 -1.28 -2.67
CA CYS A 62 -5.92 -1.28 -2.44
C CYS A 62 -6.66 -2.17 -3.45
N ALA A 63 -6.31 -2.09 -4.73
CA ALA A 63 -6.92 -2.91 -5.78
C ALA A 63 -6.59 -4.40 -5.60
N PHE A 64 -5.37 -4.74 -5.23
CA PHE A 64 -4.97 -6.11 -4.92
C PHE A 64 -5.78 -6.68 -3.75
N ALA A 65 -5.84 -5.97 -2.63
CA ALA A 65 -6.56 -6.38 -1.45
C ALA A 65 -8.07 -6.55 -1.71
N ALA A 66 -8.70 -5.52 -2.23
CA ALA A 66 -10.14 -5.49 -2.49
C ALA A 66 -10.54 -6.47 -3.60
N GLY A 67 -9.75 -6.57 -4.66
CA GLY A 67 -9.97 -7.47 -5.78
C GLY A 67 -9.90 -8.93 -5.36
N LEU A 68 -8.85 -9.34 -4.61
CA LEU A 68 -8.74 -10.70 -4.11
C LEU A 68 -9.86 -11.04 -3.13
N LEU A 69 -10.14 -10.17 -2.16
CA LEU A 69 -11.22 -10.39 -1.20
C LEU A 69 -12.58 -10.54 -1.91
N ALA A 70 -12.86 -9.71 -2.89
CA ALA A 70 -14.10 -9.78 -3.67
C ALA A 70 -14.14 -11.06 -4.55
N ALA A 71 -13.01 -11.48 -5.12
CA ALA A 71 -12.92 -12.68 -5.94
C ALA A 71 -13.26 -13.94 -5.14
N THR A 72 -12.82 -14.04 -3.87
CA THR A 72 -13.12 -15.22 -3.03
C THR A 72 -14.62 -15.42 -2.79
N ARG A 73 -15.41 -14.37 -2.90
CA ARG A 73 -16.89 -14.40 -2.70
C ARG A 73 -17.67 -14.42 -4.01
N SER A 74 -17.00 -14.30 -5.15
CA SER A 74 -17.61 -14.21 -6.47
C SER A 74 -17.49 -15.51 -7.26
N VAL A 75 -18.24 -15.65 -8.36
CA VAL A 75 -18.22 -16.81 -9.27
C VAL A 75 -18.25 -16.34 -10.73
N GLY A 76 -17.82 -17.23 -11.62
CA GLY A 76 -17.90 -17.00 -13.07
C GLY A 76 -17.12 -15.80 -13.57
N PRO A 77 -17.64 -15.06 -14.57
CA PRO A 77 -16.93 -13.95 -15.20
C PRO A 77 -16.59 -12.81 -14.23
N ARG A 78 -17.43 -12.56 -13.23
CA ARG A 78 -17.16 -11.54 -12.20
C ARG A 78 -15.90 -11.86 -11.40
N ARG A 79 -15.72 -13.13 -11.01
CA ARG A 79 -14.52 -13.60 -10.32
C ARG A 79 -13.29 -13.41 -11.16
N ALA A 80 -13.34 -13.78 -12.44
CA ALA A 80 -12.21 -13.58 -13.36
C ALA A 80 -11.84 -12.09 -13.50
N GLY A 81 -12.83 -11.20 -13.64
CA GLY A 81 -12.61 -9.76 -13.68
C GLY A 81 -11.97 -9.22 -12.39
N LEU A 82 -12.40 -9.70 -11.22
CA LEU A 82 -11.84 -9.30 -9.93
C LEU A 82 -10.40 -9.80 -9.76
N ILE A 83 -10.09 -11.02 -10.20
CA ILE A 83 -8.71 -11.55 -10.23
C ILE A 83 -7.84 -10.71 -11.17
N ALA A 84 -8.35 -10.34 -12.34
CA ALA A 84 -7.63 -9.46 -13.26
C ALA A 84 -7.34 -8.08 -12.67
N CYS A 85 -8.31 -7.49 -11.97
CA CYS A 85 -8.11 -6.22 -11.25
C CYS A 85 -7.08 -6.37 -10.12
N ALA A 86 -7.11 -7.49 -9.37
CA ALA A 86 -6.13 -7.76 -8.33
C ALA A 86 -4.71 -7.95 -8.91
N LEU A 87 -4.58 -8.64 -10.04
CA LEU A 87 -3.32 -8.80 -10.75
C LEU A 87 -2.77 -7.44 -11.23
N ALA A 88 -3.61 -6.62 -11.85
CA ALA A 88 -3.24 -5.26 -12.25
C ALA A 88 -2.78 -4.43 -11.03
N GLY A 89 -3.49 -4.55 -9.91
CA GLY A 89 -3.12 -3.93 -8.65
C GLY A 89 -1.76 -4.38 -8.13
N ALA A 90 -1.48 -5.69 -8.15
CA ALA A 90 -0.18 -6.24 -7.75
C ALA A 90 0.97 -5.71 -8.64
N VAL A 91 0.76 -5.69 -9.97
CA VAL A 91 1.75 -5.16 -10.91
C VAL A 91 2.02 -3.68 -10.62
N LEU A 92 0.98 -2.85 -10.48
CA LEU A 92 1.13 -1.43 -10.16
C LEU A 92 1.89 -1.22 -8.85
N ALA A 93 1.55 -1.95 -7.80
CA ALA A 93 2.22 -1.83 -6.52
C ALA A 93 3.69 -2.24 -6.61
N CYS A 94 3.99 -3.44 -7.12
CA CYS A 94 5.34 -3.99 -7.17
C CYS A 94 6.29 -3.21 -8.10
N THR A 95 5.76 -2.52 -9.12
CA THR A 95 6.59 -1.74 -10.06
C THR A 95 6.74 -0.28 -9.69
N SER A 96 5.95 0.24 -8.74
CA SER A 96 5.96 1.66 -8.41
C SER A 96 7.06 2.05 -7.43
N ARG A 97 7.26 1.25 -6.38
CA ARG A 97 8.23 1.50 -5.31
C ARG A 97 8.75 0.18 -4.75
N GLY A 98 10.02 0.16 -4.36
CA GLY A 98 10.62 -1.04 -3.78
C GLY A 98 9.98 -1.50 -2.47
N ASP A 99 9.47 -0.56 -1.65
CA ASP A 99 8.79 -0.84 -0.38
C ASP A 99 7.33 -1.31 -0.55
N SER A 100 6.71 -1.04 -1.69
CA SER A 100 5.31 -1.41 -1.95
C SER A 100 5.10 -2.92 -2.00
N ALA A 101 6.11 -3.66 -2.40
CA ALA A 101 6.11 -5.11 -2.40
C ALA A 101 5.90 -5.70 -1.00
N PHE A 102 6.41 -5.04 0.04
CA PHE A 102 6.15 -5.42 1.42
C PHE A 102 4.66 -5.33 1.77
N PHE A 103 3.97 -4.30 1.28
CA PHE A 103 2.52 -4.17 1.52
C PHE A 103 1.71 -5.25 0.81
N ILE A 104 2.12 -5.71 -0.37
CA ILE A 104 1.51 -6.87 -1.04
C ILE A 104 1.65 -8.13 -0.18
N PHE A 105 2.83 -8.36 0.40
CA PHE A 105 3.05 -9.47 1.33
C PHE A 105 2.15 -9.35 2.59
N VAL A 106 2.10 -8.17 3.22
CA VAL A 106 1.25 -7.93 4.40
C VAL A 106 -0.23 -8.19 4.08
N VAL A 107 -0.71 -7.71 2.93
CA VAL A 107 -2.09 -7.96 2.48
C VAL A 107 -2.33 -9.46 2.27
N THR A 108 -1.38 -10.17 1.67
CA THR A 108 -1.48 -11.63 1.48
C THR A 108 -1.63 -12.36 2.81
N VAL A 109 -0.79 -12.01 3.79
CA VAL A 109 -0.87 -12.57 5.15
C VAL A 109 -2.21 -12.22 5.81
N ALA A 110 -2.65 -10.97 5.73
CA ALA A 110 -3.93 -10.55 6.29
C ALA A 110 -5.12 -11.31 5.67
N LEU A 111 -5.11 -11.51 4.35
CA LEU A 111 -6.14 -12.29 3.65
C LEU A 111 -6.11 -13.78 4.05
N ALA A 112 -4.93 -14.35 4.27
CA ALA A 112 -4.81 -15.73 4.74
C ALA A 112 -5.46 -15.96 6.12
N PHE A 113 -5.45 -14.94 6.99
CA PHE A 113 -6.17 -14.99 8.27
C PHE A 113 -7.66 -14.67 8.14
N ALA A 114 -8.04 -13.80 7.20
CA ALA A 114 -9.41 -13.32 7.04
C ALA A 114 -10.31 -14.29 6.23
N VAL A 115 -9.71 -15.11 5.37
CA VAL A 115 -10.45 -15.99 4.45
C VAL A 115 -10.11 -17.46 4.75
N PRO A 116 -11.10 -18.30 5.10
CA PRO A 116 -10.85 -19.72 5.37
C PRO A 116 -10.35 -20.43 4.10
N LEU A 117 -9.25 -21.17 4.22
CA LEU A 117 -8.69 -21.94 3.11
C LEU A 117 -9.70 -22.99 2.63
N SER A 118 -10.02 -22.93 1.36
CA SER A 118 -10.87 -23.90 0.68
C SER A 118 -10.34 -24.17 -0.73
N ARG A 119 -10.68 -25.32 -1.29
CA ARG A 119 -10.28 -25.65 -2.68
C ARG A 119 -10.74 -24.60 -3.71
N ARG A 120 -11.80 -23.87 -3.37
CA ARG A 120 -12.38 -22.86 -4.24
C ARG A 120 -11.48 -21.63 -4.41
N ILE A 121 -10.72 -21.27 -3.39
CA ILE A 121 -9.91 -20.04 -3.39
C ILE A 121 -8.45 -20.28 -3.82
N ILE A 122 -8.13 -21.49 -4.30
CA ILE A 122 -6.77 -21.85 -4.75
C ILE A 122 -6.22 -20.82 -5.76
N PRO A 123 -6.95 -20.36 -6.80
CA PRO A 123 -6.43 -19.39 -7.76
C PRO A 123 -6.04 -18.06 -7.11
N GLU A 124 -6.85 -17.57 -6.18
CA GLU A 124 -6.56 -16.33 -5.45
C GLU A 124 -5.35 -16.51 -4.52
N ALA A 125 -5.26 -17.65 -3.85
CA ALA A 125 -4.12 -17.96 -2.99
C ALA A 125 -2.82 -18.07 -3.81
N ILE A 126 -2.86 -18.72 -4.98
CA ILE A 126 -1.71 -18.78 -5.89
C ILE A 126 -1.31 -17.38 -6.33
N LEU A 127 -2.26 -16.55 -6.79
CA LEU A 127 -1.98 -15.18 -7.20
C LEU A 127 -1.34 -14.38 -6.05
N ALA A 128 -1.89 -14.49 -4.84
CA ALA A 128 -1.38 -13.80 -3.67
C ALA A 128 0.05 -14.23 -3.32
N CYS A 129 0.33 -15.54 -3.33
CA CYS A 129 1.67 -16.07 -3.08
C CYS A 129 2.66 -15.64 -4.17
N VAL A 130 2.31 -15.77 -5.45
CA VAL A 130 3.16 -15.38 -6.57
C VAL A 130 3.46 -13.88 -6.54
N ALA A 131 2.44 -13.04 -6.33
CA ALA A 131 2.62 -11.60 -6.22
C ALA A 131 3.55 -11.22 -5.05
N SER A 132 3.42 -11.91 -3.90
CA SER A 132 4.30 -11.69 -2.74
C SER A 132 5.74 -12.11 -3.01
N VAL A 133 5.96 -13.27 -3.62
CA VAL A 133 7.31 -13.77 -3.95
C VAL A 133 7.97 -12.87 -4.98
N VAL A 134 7.26 -12.53 -6.06
CA VAL A 134 7.77 -11.61 -7.09
C VAL A 134 8.04 -10.23 -6.50
N GLY A 135 7.14 -9.73 -5.67
CA GLY A 135 7.32 -8.45 -4.99
C GLY A 135 8.55 -8.42 -4.11
N ILE A 136 8.75 -9.41 -3.25
CA ILE A 136 9.93 -9.52 -2.38
C ILE A 136 11.21 -9.63 -3.23
N TRP A 137 11.16 -10.41 -4.32
CA TRP A 137 12.29 -10.53 -5.24
C TRP A 137 12.64 -9.18 -5.90
N VAL A 138 11.64 -8.43 -6.38
CA VAL A 138 11.85 -7.07 -6.93
C VAL A 138 12.43 -6.15 -5.86
N MET A 139 11.88 -6.17 -4.66
CA MET A 139 12.38 -5.37 -3.53
C MET A 139 13.85 -5.68 -3.22
N ALA A 140 14.22 -6.95 -3.20
CA ALA A 140 15.60 -7.37 -2.95
C ALA A 140 16.57 -6.95 -4.07
N ARG A 141 16.08 -6.87 -5.33
CA ARG A 141 16.89 -6.46 -6.49
C ARG A 141 17.04 -4.95 -6.62
N THR A 142 16.08 -4.17 -6.18
CA THR A 142 16.09 -2.70 -6.35
C THR A 142 17.02 -1.98 -5.38
N ASN A 143 17.60 -2.66 -4.40
CA ASN A 143 18.59 -2.12 -3.45
C ASN A 143 18.21 -0.76 -2.85
N VAL A 144 16.91 -0.48 -2.73
CA VAL A 144 16.39 0.81 -2.24
C VAL A 144 16.96 1.10 -0.85
N ALA A 145 17.08 0.06 -0.01
CA ALA A 145 17.71 0.20 1.30
C ALA A 145 19.20 0.61 1.19
N ALA A 146 19.94 0.05 0.23
CA ALA A 146 21.35 0.36 0.02
C ALA A 146 21.56 1.79 -0.51
N SER A 147 20.65 2.34 -1.32
CA SER A 147 20.76 3.71 -1.81
C SER A 147 20.50 4.75 -0.71
N TYR A 148 19.66 4.43 0.27
CA TYR A 148 19.48 5.29 1.45
C TYR A 148 20.64 5.15 2.46
N LEU A 149 21.22 3.96 2.59
CA LEU A 149 22.35 3.70 3.49
C LEU A 149 23.68 4.17 2.89
N GLY A 150 23.83 4.15 1.56
CA GLY A 150 25.03 4.62 0.88
C GLY A 150 25.20 6.13 0.79
N ALA A 151 24.15 6.91 1.10
CA ALA A 151 24.20 8.36 1.12
C ALA A 151 24.75 8.92 2.45
N SER A 152 24.81 8.13 3.51
CA SER A 152 25.43 8.50 4.78
C SER A 152 26.81 7.84 4.88
N ASN A 153 27.88 8.62 4.65
CA ASN A 153 29.27 8.16 4.81
C ASN A 153 29.65 7.85 6.28
N GLU A 154 28.72 7.93 7.19
CA GLU A 154 28.86 7.48 8.56
C GLU A 154 27.94 6.28 8.80
N LEU A 155 28.42 5.09 8.41
CA LEU A 155 27.82 3.84 8.82
C LEU A 155 28.02 3.66 10.34
N VAL A 156 27.11 4.21 11.12
CA VAL A 156 26.93 3.74 12.48
C VAL A 156 26.33 2.33 12.36
N GLU A 157 27.12 1.30 12.64
CA GLU A 157 26.66 -0.08 12.69
C GLU A 157 25.65 -0.26 13.83
N TYR A 158 24.40 0.06 13.56
CA TYR A 158 23.34 -0.29 14.50
C TYR A 158 23.04 -1.79 14.40
N SER A 159 23.10 -2.46 15.55
CA SER A 159 22.58 -3.83 15.66
C SER A 159 21.13 -3.89 15.20
N LEU A 160 20.74 -5.00 14.53
CA LEU A 160 19.34 -5.22 14.10
C LEU A 160 18.34 -5.08 15.26
N THR A 161 18.73 -5.48 16.47
CA THR A 161 17.93 -5.31 17.68
C THR A 161 17.73 -3.83 18.03
N HIS A 162 18.76 -3.00 17.85
CA HIS A 162 18.68 -1.57 18.09
C HIS A 162 17.79 -0.88 17.07
N ILE A 163 17.91 -1.24 15.79
CA ILE A 163 17.04 -0.73 14.71
C ILE A 163 15.58 -1.12 14.97
N ALA A 164 15.32 -2.38 15.32
CA ALA A 164 13.98 -2.84 15.66
C ALA A 164 13.40 -2.08 16.86
N TRP A 165 14.20 -1.87 17.91
CA TRP A 165 13.81 -1.09 19.07
C TRP A 165 13.49 0.36 18.74
N LEU A 166 14.33 1.04 17.93
CA LEU A 166 14.08 2.40 17.48
C LEU A 166 12.76 2.51 16.69
N ASN A 167 12.49 1.57 15.79
CA ASN A 167 11.25 1.56 15.03
C ASN A 167 10.03 1.35 15.94
N VAL A 168 10.07 0.39 16.85
CA VAL A 168 8.98 0.12 17.80
C VAL A 168 8.76 1.30 18.74
N SER A 169 9.83 1.88 19.31
CA SER A 169 9.74 3.03 20.21
C SER A 169 9.25 4.31 19.51
N SER A 170 9.50 4.42 18.21
CA SER A 170 9.02 5.54 17.38
C SER A 170 7.58 5.38 16.89
N LEU A 171 7.01 4.17 16.96
CA LEU A 171 5.66 3.87 16.50
C LEU A 171 4.58 4.81 17.11
N PRO A 172 4.56 5.10 18.43
CA PRO A 172 3.60 6.05 18.99
C PRO A 172 3.73 7.45 18.40
N LYS A 173 4.95 7.89 18.08
CA LYS A 173 5.21 9.20 17.44
C LYS A 173 4.67 9.25 16.02
N TYR A 174 4.85 8.17 15.24
CA TYR A 174 4.29 8.07 13.90
C TYR A 174 2.76 8.03 13.93
N LEU A 175 2.17 7.29 14.87
CA LEU A 175 0.72 7.24 15.03
C LEU A 175 0.14 8.58 15.48
N SER A 176 0.80 9.28 16.43
CA SER A 176 0.36 10.61 16.86
C SER A 176 0.52 11.66 15.75
N GLY A 177 1.57 11.57 14.94
CA GLY A 177 1.76 12.40 13.76
C GLY A 177 0.67 12.18 12.70
N PHE A 178 0.22 10.93 12.51
CA PHE A 178 -0.91 10.62 11.63
C PHE A 178 -2.22 11.22 12.13
N VAL A 179 -2.51 11.10 13.44
CA VAL A 179 -3.68 11.71 14.08
C VAL A 179 -3.58 13.24 14.06
N GLY A 180 -2.38 13.79 14.30
CA GLY A 180 -2.13 15.24 14.24
C GLY A 180 -2.40 15.82 12.85
N TYR A 181 -2.11 15.07 11.79
CA TYR A 181 -2.42 15.46 10.42
C TYR A 181 -3.92 15.53 10.13
N LEU A 182 -4.72 14.71 10.81
CA LEU A 182 -6.18 14.75 10.75
C LEU A 182 -6.79 15.89 11.56
N MET A 183 -6.09 16.34 12.62
CA MET A 183 -6.60 17.32 13.58
C MET A 183 -6.22 18.77 13.27
N GLY A 184 -5.32 19.02 12.31
CA GLY A 184 -4.96 20.37 11.84
C GLY A 184 -3.58 20.86 12.28
N PRO A 185 -3.15 22.04 11.80
CA PRO A 185 -1.75 22.48 11.85
C PRO A 185 -1.19 22.75 13.26
N GLY A 186 -2.02 22.93 14.27
CA GLY A 186 -1.57 23.15 15.65
C GLY A 186 -0.97 21.90 16.34
N TRP A 187 -1.31 20.72 15.88
CA TRP A 187 -0.81 19.45 16.44
C TRP A 187 0.57 19.06 15.90
N ASN A 188 0.90 19.48 14.69
CA ASN A 188 2.16 19.14 14.05
C ASN A 188 3.37 19.85 14.66
N ASP A 189 3.17 21.01 15.27
CA ASP A 189 4.29 21.82 15.81
C ASP A 189 4.95 21.15 17.04
N VAL A 190 4.19 20.37 17.80
CA VAL A 190 4.70 19.70 19.02
C VAL A 190 5.40 18.38 18.71
N SER A 191 4.93 17.64 17.69
CA SER A 191 5.48 16.32 17.35
C SER A 191 6.67 16.37 16.41
N TYR A 192 6.79 17.39 15.56
CA TYR A 192 7.89 17.51 14.58
C TYR A 192 9.15 18.16 15.13
N ARG A 193 9.06 19.05 16.13
CA ARG A 193 10.23 19.69 16.73
C ARG A 193 11.14 18.76 17.52
N GLY A 194 10.68 17.53 17.85
CA GLY A 194 11.46 16.56 18.61
C GLY A 194 12.29 15.57 17.78
N THR A 195 12.19 15.57 16.45
CA THR A 195 12.76 14.49 15.64
C THR A 195 13.75 14.91 14.56
N VAL A 196 13.95 16.19 14.32
CA VAL A 196 14.90 16.65 13.31
C VAL A 196 15.73 17.81 13.85
N SER A 197 16.57 17.55 14.83
CA SER A 197 17.78 18.38 15.01
C SER A 197 18.85 17.82 14.07
N TYR A 198 18.82 18.18 12.81
CA TYR A 198 20.04 18.19 12.02
C TYR A 198 20.90 19.31 12.59
N SER A 199 21.88 18.98 13.41
CA SER A 199 22.99 19.86 13.65
C SER A 199 23.77 19.94 12.34
N ALA A 200 23.53 20.99 11.55
CA ALA A 200 24.47 21.43 10.55
C ALA A 200 25.71 21.91 11.31
N SER A 201 26.75 21.11 11.35
CA SER A 201 28.12 21.54 11.63
C SER A 201 28.91 21.52 10.36
#